data_fa0c6cd3ec15f3f9a7df546cd95f648d
#
_entry.id   fa0c6cd3ec15f3f9a7df546cd95f648d
#
_cell.length_a   1.000
_cell.length_b   1.000
_cell.length_c   1.000
_cell.angle_alpha   90.00
_cell.angle_beta   90.00
_cell.angle_gamma   90.00
#
_symmetry.space_group_name_H-M   'P 1'
#
loop_
_entity.id
_entity.type
_entity.pdbx_description
1 polymer ?
#
loop_
_entity_poly.entity_id
_entity_poly.type
_entity_poly.pdbx_seq_one_letter_code
_entity_poly.pdbx_strand_id
1 'polypeptide(L)' 'FSYSIKVADFYYRDTALLMLGRIEKELSIKKISIIKLSKTKYRLLIGPFNDIKSLQKNFDKMNSLNFENLEVLKNV' A
#
# COMPACT_ATOMS: atom_id res chain seq x y z
N PHE A 1 5.91 6.16 -16.55
CA PHE A 1 6.10 5.10 -15.56
C PHE A 1 5.51 5.50 -14.23
N SER A 2 4.90 4.54 -13.55
CA SER A 2 4.47 4.73 -12.18
C SER A 2 4.71 3.45 -11.39
N TYR A 3 4.84 3.62 -10.07
CA TYR A 3 5.10 2.51 -9.15
C TYR A 3 4.13 2.56 -7.99
N SER A 4 3.77 1.40 -7.49
CA SER A 4 2.97 1.30 -6.27
C SER A 4 3.67 0.35 -5.30
N ILE A 5 3.38 0.51 -4.01
CA ILE A 5 3.89 -0.38 -2.98
C ILE A 5 2.75 -1.30 -2.56
N LYS A 6 2.94 -2.60 -2.78
CA LYS A 6 2.01 -3.60 -2.29
C LYS A 6 2.29 -3.82 -0.81
N VAL A 7 1.29 -3.56 0.03
CA VAL A 7 1.42 -3.72 1.48
C VAL A 7 1.09 -5.15 1.89
N ALA A 8 -0.08 -5.62 1.50
CA ALA A 8 -0.55 -6.96 1.86
C ALA A 8 -1.80 -7.31 1.06
N ASP A 9 -2.12 -8.59 1.05
CA ASP A 9 -3.38 -9.08 0.54
C ASP A 9 -4.22 -9.57 1.72
N PHE A 10 -5.51 -9.25 1.69
CA PHE A 10 -6.46 -9.61 2.76
C PHE A 10 -7.58 -10.47 2.20
N TYR A 11 -8.06 -11.36 3.02
CA TYR A 11 -9.20 -12.21 2.67
C TYR A 11 -10.50 -11.41 2.67
N TYR A 12 -10.65 -10.48 3.63
CA TYR A 12 -11.85 -9.65 3.77
C TYR A 12 -11.55 -8.19 3.49
N ARG A 13 -12.51 -7.52 2.84
CA ARG A 13 -12.40 -6.09 2.56
C ARG A 13 -12.33 -5.26 3.86
N ASP A 14 -13.10 -5.66 4.88
CA ASP A 14 -13.13 -4.93 6.14
C ASP A 14 -11.77 -4.91 6.82
N THR A 15 -11.05 -6.02 6.79
CA THR A 15 -9.69 -6.09 7.35
C THR A 15 -8.74 -5.18 6.60
N ALA A 16 -8.86 -5.14 5.26
CA ALA A 16 -8.06 -4.24 4.44
C ALA A 16 -8.35 -2.77 4.77
N LEU A 17 -9.63 -2.43 4.98
CA LEU A 17 -10.04 -1.07 5.33
C LEU A 17 -9.49 -0.64 6.69
N LEU A 18 -9.45 -1.53 7.66
CA LEU A 18 -8.86 -1.24 8.97
C LEU A 18 -7.38 -0.90 8.85
N MET A 19 -6.66 -1.68 8.05
CA MET A 19 -5.24 -1.43 7.83
C MET A 19 -5.01 -0.12 7.07
N LEU A 20 -5.84 0.15 6.07
CA LEU A 20 -5.79 1.40 5.31
C LEU A 20 -5.93 2.61 6.25
N GLY A 21 -6.93 2.57 7.12
CA GLY A 21 -7.18 3.64 8.08
C GLY A 21 -6.02 3.85 9.04
N ARG A 22 -5.40 2.76 9.49
CA ARG A 22 -4.24 2.81 10.36
C ARG A 22 -3.04 3.49 9.67
N ILE A 23 -2.74 3.07 8.45
CA ILE A 23 -1.62 3.63 7.68
C ILE A 23 -1.85 5.12 7.40
N GLU A 24 -3.07 5.45 6.98
CA GLU A 24 -3.44 6.83 6.69
C GLU A 24 -3.27 7.72 7.92
N LYS A 25 -3.71 7.24 9.07
CA LYS A 25 -3.65 7.99 10.34
C LYS A 25 -2.22 8.09 10.88
N GLU A 26 -1.49 6.98 10.92
CA GLU A 26 -0.17 6.94 11.57
C GLU A 26 0.94 7.52 10.71
N LEU A 27 0.85 7.40 9.40
CA LEU A 27 1.90 7.83 8.48
C LEU A 27 1.53 9.01 7.61
N SER A 28 0.28 9.48 7.72
CA SER A 28 -0.24 10.57 6.88
C SER A 28 -0.08 10.31 5.39
N ILE A 29 -0.18 9.05 4.99
CA ILE A 29 -0.13 8.66 3.59
C ILE A 29 -1.55 8.75 3.04
N LYS A 30 -1.74 9.55 1.99
CA LYS A 30 -3.05 9.78 1.39
C LYS A 30 -3.29 8.97 0.12
N LYS A 31 -2.23 8.63 -0.60
CA LYS A 31 -2.34 7.83 -1.82
C LYS A 31 -2.35 6.35 -1.46
N ILE A 32 -3.50 5.88 -1.02
CA ILE A 32 -3.66 4.49 -0.57
C ILE A 32 -5.01 3.98 -1.07
N SER A 33 -5.03 2.75 -1.57
CA SER A 33 -6.24 2.17 -2.13
C SER A 33 -6.30 0.67 -1.92
N ILE A 34 -7.49 0.12 -2.10
CA ILE A 34 -7.74 -1.31 -2.03
C ILE A 34 -8.24 -1.76 -3.40
N ILE A 35 -7.61 -2.80 -3.95
CA ILE A 35 -8.01 -3.40 -5.21
C ILE A 35 -8.57 -4.79 -4.93
N LYS A 36 -9.79 -5.04 -5.37
CA LYS A 36 -10.40 -6.36 -5.29
C LYS A 36 -9.86 -7.23 -6.43
N LEU A 37 -9.09 -8.24 -6.08
CA LEU A 37 -8.54 -9.19 -7.06
C LEU A 37 -9.45 -10.40 -7.27
N SER A 38 -10.18 -10.80 -6.22
CA SER A 38 -11.14 -11.88 -6.27
C SER A 38 -12.12 -11.72 -5.10
N LYS A 39 -13.05 -12.65 -4.94
CA LYS A 39 -13.99 -12.65 -3.83
C LYS A 39 -13.30 -12.76 -2.47
N THR A 40 -12.10 -13.32 -2.44
CA THR A 40 -11.36 -13.58 -1.21
C THR A 40 -9.98 -12.96 -1.21
N LYS A 41 -9.75 -11.97 -2.08
CA LYS A 41 -8.42 -11.34 -2.15
C LYS A 41 -8.55 -9.85 -2.41
N TYR A 42 -8.19 -9.07 -1.42
CA TYR A 42 -8.21 -7.61 -1.47
C TYR A 42 -6.80 -7.11 -1.24
N ARG A 43 -6.24 -6.42 -2.22
CA ARG A 43 -4.86 -5.94 -2.18
C ARG A 43 -4.82 -4.49 -1.74
N LEU A 44 -4.01 -4.22 -0.73
CA LEU A 44 -3.76 -2.88 -0.24
C LEU A 44 -2.51 -2.33 -0.91
N LEU A 45 -2.68 -1.21 -1.61
CA LEU A 45 -1.61 -0.55 -2.36
C LEU A 45 -1.43 0.88 -1.91
N ILE A 46 -0.18 1.34 -1.91
CA ILE A 46 0.18 2.73 -1.71
C ILE A 46 0.73 3.25 -3.02
N GLY A 47 0.22 4.37 -3.48
CA GLY A 47 0.60 4.97 -4.74
C GLY A 47 -0.60 5.36 -5.57
N PRO A 48 -0.41 5.61 -6.85
CA PRO A 48 0.84 5.46 -7.62
C PRO A 48 1.82 6.61 -7.41
N PHE A 49 3.11 6.32 -7.59
CA PHE A 49 4.19 7.30 -7.52
C PHE A 49 4.88 7.38 -8.87
N ASN A 50 5.11 8.59 -9.34
CA ASN A 50 5.71 8.82 -10.66
C ASN A 50 7.22 9.05 -10.60
N ASP A 51 7.78 9.14 -9.41
CA ASP A 51 9.22 9.38 -9.23
C ASP A 51 9.77 8.51 -8.11
N ILE A 52 11.07 8.25 -8.19
CA ILE A 52 11.77 7.36 -7.26
C ILE A 52 11.86 7.95 -5.87
N LYS A 53 12.00 9.26 -5.75
CA LYS A 53 12.10 9.93 -4.44
C LYS A 53 10.83 9.74 -3.61
N SER A 54 9.67 9.96 -4.22
CA SER A 54 8.38 9.79 -3.54
C SER A 54 8.16 8.33 -3.17
N LEU A 55 8.51 7.41 -4.07
CA LEU A 55 8.42 5.99 -3.83
C LEU A 55 9.29 5.59 -2.64
N GLN A 56 10.55 5.99 -2.63
CA GLN A 56 11.50 5.65 -1.58
C GLN A 56 11.06 6.23 -0.23
N LYS A 57 10.62 7.48 -0.23
CA LYS A 57 10.16 8.14 0.99
C LYS A 57 8.99 7.39 1.63
N ASN A 58 8.02 6.99 0.82
CA ASN A 58 6.86 6.27 1.34
C ASN A 58 7.19 4.83 1.72
N PHE A 59 8.10 4.20 1.00
CA PHE A 59 8.59 2.87 1.35
C PHE A 59 9.28 2.90 2.72
N ASP A 60 10.11 3.91 2.97
CA ASP A 60 10.79 4.07 4.26
C ASP A 60 9.80 4.32 5.40
N LYS A 61 8.75 5.11 5.16
CA LYS A 61 7.69 5.32 6.14
C LYS A 61 7.02 3.99 6.51
N MET A 62 6.74 3.16 5.53
CA MET A 62 6.12 1.86 5.77
C MET A 62 7.03 0.93 6.56
N ASN A 63 8.33 0.95 6.27
CA ASN A 63 9.32 0.17 7.02
C ASN A 63 9.34 0.56 8.50
N SER A 64 9.06 1.82 8.82
CA SER A 64 9.04 2.28 10.21
C SER A 64 7.95 1.64 11.05
N LEU A 65 6.91 1.10 10.42
CA LEU A 65 5.84 0.34 11.09
C LEU A 65 6.09 -1.16 11.09
N ASN A 66 7.30 -1.57 10.74
CA ASN A 66 7.70 -2.99 10.72
C ASN A 66 6.88 -3.86 9.77
N PHE A 67 6.42 -3.29 8.66
CA PHE A 67 5.82 -4.11 7.62
C PHE A 67 6.90 -4.93 6.93
N GLU A 68 6.69 -6.23 6.93
CA GLU A 68 7.54 -7.17 6.20
C GLU A 68 6.88 -7.43 4.84
N ASN A 69 7.64 -7.91 3.89
CA ASN A 69 7.11 -8.34 2.58
C ASN A 69 6.51 -7.22 1.74
N LEU A 70 6.99 -6.00 1.91
CA LEU A 70 6.60 -4.91 1.01
C LEU A 70 7.16 -5.18 -0.38
N GLU A 71 6.33 -5.00 -1.41
CA GLU A 71 6.76 -5.18 -2.79
C GLU A 71 6.52 -3.90 -3.58
N VAL A 72 7.49 -3.55 -4.42
CA VAL A 72 7.31 -2.45 -5.36
C VAL A 72 6.79 -3.03 -6.66
N LEU A 73 5.62 -2.55 -7.09
CA LEU A 73 4.98 -2.97 -8.32
C LEU A 73 5.06 -1.84 -9.35
N LYS A 74 5.51 -2.18 -10.54
CA LYS A 74 5.50 -1.25 -11.66
C LYS A 74 4.12 -1.28 -12.31
N ASN A 75 3.48 -0.12 -12.38
CA ASN A 75 2.20 0.01 -13.07
C ASN A 75 2.46 0.19 -14.57
N VAL A 76 1.78 -0.59 -15.34
CA VAL A 76 1.93 -0.56 -16.81
C VAL A 76 0.81 0.24 -17.44
#